data_f2d38946c21d75a326e744c8f542f496
#
_entry.id   f2d38946c21d75a326e744c8f542f496
#
_cell.length_a   1.000
_cell.length_b   1.000
_cell.length_c   1.000
_cell.angle_alpha   90.00
_cell.angle_beta   90.00
_cell.angle_gamma   90.00
#
_symmetry.space_group_name_H-M   'P 1'
#
loop_
_entity.id
_entity.type
_entity.pdbx_description
1 polymer ?
#
loop_
_entity_poly.entity_id
_entity_poly.type
_entity_poly.pdbx_seq_one_letter_code
_entity_poly.pdbx_strand_id
1 'polypeptide(L)'
;RLIQVKFPELIKQVVPILSPAEAAAIYIKEELVKRGEYSPEQVGIWFVAPCPAKGSNIRQAVDVNSTAITGAFSISKIYGELCRVLKEDASFSDWQDHVTTGSSYGMGWGAAGGEAKAAGIDNALIVHGVDEAYEVLEQISMNKMHDVDYVECSACYGGCIGGPLTAVNKFVAEKNLQQRV
;
A
#
# COMPACT_ATOMS: atom_id res chain seq x y z
N ARG A 1 5.50 -12.38 -4.33
CA ARG A 1 5.22 -13.56 -5.19
C ARG A 1 6.16 -13.66 -6.39
N LEU A 2 6.48 -12.58 -7.09
CA LEU A 2 7.43 -12.62 -8.21
C LEU A 2 8.77 -13.21 -7.75
N ILE A 3 9.35 -12.66 -6.69
CA ILE A 3 10.61 -13.14 -6.10
C ILE A 3 10.50 -14.61 -5.68
N GLN A 4 9.45 -14.99 -4.96
CA GLN A 4 9.27 -16.37 -4.51
C GLN A 4 9.22 -17.40 -5.64
N VAL A 5 8.68 -17.01 -6.80
CA VAL A 5 8.47 -17.93 -7.93
C VAL A 5 9.64 -17.90 -8.93
N LYS A 6 10.22 -16.73 -9.17
CA LYS A 6 11.23 -16.52 -10.22
C LYS A 6 12.66 -16.37 -9.70
N PHE A 7 12.81 -15.86 -8.47
CA PHE A 7 14.11 -15.55 -7.86
C PHE A 7 14.15 -16.04 -6.40
N PRO A 8 13.91 -17.34 -6.13
CA PRO A 8 13.83 -17.86 -4.76
C PRO A 8 15.09 -17.64 -3.93
N GLU A 9 16.25 -17.52 -4.59
CA GLU A 9 17.54 -17.21 -3.98
C GLU A 9 17.57 -15.81 -3.33
N LEU A 10 16.75 -14.87 -3.83
CA LEU A 10 16.66 -13.50 -3.32
C LEU A 10 15.71 -13.35 -2.11
N ILE A 11 14.99 -14.40 -1.71
CA ILE A 11 14.02 -14.32 -0.60
C ILE A 11 14.66 -13.80 0.69
N LYS A 12 15.90 -14.17 0.96
CA LYS A 12 16.64 -13.73 2.16
C LYS A 12 17.01 -12.24 2.14
N GLN A 13 16.96 -11.60 0.98
CA GLN A 13 17.22 -10.17 0.80
C GLN A 13 15.93 -9.34 0.88
N VAL A 14 14.77 -9.99 0.84
CA VAL A 14 13.48 -9.29 1.02
C VAL A 14 13.37 -8.83 2.47
N VAL A 15 13.11 -7.54 2.64
CA VAL A 15 12.94 -6.94 3.98
C VAL A 15 11.72 -7.57 4.67
N PRO A 16 11.87 -8.17 5.87
CA PRO A 16 10.80 -8.89 6.54
C PRO A 16 9.89 -7.94 7.33
N ILE A 17 9.25 -6.99 6.65
CA ILE A 17 8.31 -6.04 7.24
C ILE A 17 6.88 -6.31 6.75
N LEU A 18 5.91 -5.97 7.59
CA LEU A 18 4.50 -5.99 7.22
C LEU A 18 4.20 -4.89 6.18
N SER A 19 3.26 -5.15 5.28
CA SER A 19 2.76 -4.09 4.42
C SER A 19 2.14 -2.97 5.27
N PRO A 20 2.20 -1.69 4.82
CA PRO A 20 1.60 -0.57 5.57
C PRO A 20 0.13 -0.78 5.90
N ALA A 21 -0.63 -1.39 4.98
CA ALA A 21 -2.03 -1.70 5.20
C ALA A 21 -2.23 -2.70 6.33
N GLU A 22 -1.38 -3.73 6.42
CA GLU A 22 -1.45 -4.73 7.49
C GLU A 22 -1.04 -4.14 8.84
N ALA A 23 0.07 -3.38 8.86
CA ALA A 23 0.53 -2.71 10.07
C ALA A 23 -0.52 -1.73 10.62
N ALA A 24 -1.15 -0.92 9.74
CA ALA A 24 -2.22 -0.03 10.13
C ALA A 24 -3.47 -0.77 10.63
N ALA A 25 -3.82 -1.89 10.00
CA ALA A 25 -4.96 -2.71 10.41
C ALA A 25 -4.76 -3.30 11.82
N ILE A 26 -3.58 -3.83 12.10
CA ILE A 26 -3.22 -4.34 13.44
C ILE A 26 -3.32 -3.20 14.46
N TYR A 27 -2.66 -2.08 14.19
CA TYR A 27 -2.63 -0.93 15.09
C TYR A 27 -4.04 -0.40 15.42
N ILE A 28 -4.88 -0.18 14.39
CA ILE A 28 -6.25 0.34 14.58
C ILE A 28 -7.09 -0.65 15.39
N LYS A 29 -6.99 -1.95 15.07
CA LYS A 29 -7.73 -2.99 15.79
C LYS A 29 -7.33 -3.05 17.26
N GLU A 30 -6.04 -3.01 17.55
CA GLU A 30 -5.52 -2.98 18.93
C GLU A 30 -5.98 -1.75 19.70
N GLU A 31 -5.93 -0.57 19.09
CA GLU A 31 -6.37 0.67 19.74
C GLU A 31 -7.87 0.67 20.09
N LEU A 32 -8.73 0.19 19.18
CA LEU A 32 -10.18 0.09 19.43
C LEU A 32 -10.49 -0.89 20.57
N VAL A 33 -9.79 -2.01 20.62
CA VAL A 33 -9.93 -3.00 21.69
C VAL A 33 -9.42 -2.46 23.03
N LYS A 34 -8.26 -1.77 23.06
CA LYS A 34 -7.71 -1.15 24.27
C LYS A 34 -8.64 -0.09 24.88
N ARG A 35 -9.39 0.62 24.06
CA ARG A 35 -10.40 1.58 24.56
C ARG A 35 -11.57 0.91 25.27
N GLY A 36 -11.70 -0.41 25.17
CA GLY A 36 -12.77 -1.18 25.80
C GLY A 36 -14.14 -1.04 25.12
N GLU A 37 -14.18 -0.43 23.94
CA GLU A 37 -15.42 -0.19 23.20
C GLU A 37 -15.90 -1.45 22.47
N TYR A 38 -14.95 -2.31 22.04
CA TYR A 38 -15.25 -3.49 21.22
C TYR A 38 -14.36 -4.67 21.62
N SER A 39 -14.87 -5.90 21.45
CA SER A 39 -14.05 -7.10 21.48
C SER A 39 -13.32 -7.31 20.13
N PRO A 40 -12.22 -8.05 20.06
CA PRO A 40 -11.46 -8.27 18.83
C PRO A 40 -12.31 -8.85 17.68
N GLU A 41 -13.33 -9.64 17.99
CA GLU A 41 -14.23 -10.28 17.03
C GLU A 41 -15.27 -9.31 16.46
N GLN A 42 -15.54 -8.21 17.15
CA GLN A 42 -16.49 -7.18 16.72
C GLN A 42 -15.86 -6.16 15.78
N VAL A 43 -14.50 -6.12 15.69
CA VAL A 43 -13.79 -5.15 14.84
C VAL A 43 -13.44 -5.76 13.50
N GLY A 44 -14.05 -5.27 12.44
CA GLY A 44 -13.71 -5.58 11.06
C GLY A 44 -12.96 -4.44 10.39
N ILE A 45 -11.77 -4.72 9.83
CA ILE A 45 -10.94 -3.76 9.11
C ILE A 45 -11.10 -3.99 7.60
N TRP A 46 -11.48 -2.94 6.88
CA TRP A 46 -11.66 -2.99 5.44
C TRP A 46 -10.68 -2.07 4.74
N PHE A 47 -9.95 -2.62 3.78
CA PHE A 47 -8.95 -1.89 3.03
C PHE A 47 -9.51 -1.36 1.70
N VAL A 48 -9.38 -0.05 1.45
CA VAL A 48 -9.72 0.54 0.15
C VAL A 48 -8.50 0.38 -0.78
N ALA A 49 -8.58 -0.60 -1.69
CA ALA A 49 -7.45 -1.13 -2.42
C ALA A 49 -7.31 -0.53 -3.83
N PRO A 50 -6.09 -0.15 -4.25
CA PRO A 50 -5.79 0.32 -5.59
C PRO A 50 -5.68 -0.79 -6.65
N CYS A 51 -5.62 -2.07 -6.22
CA CYS A 51 -5.43 -3.19 -7.15
C CYS A 51 -6.02 -4.50 -6.60
N PRO A 52 -6.36 -5.47 -7.47
CA PRO A 52 -6.91 -6.77 -7.07
C PRO A 52 -5.89 -7.65 -6.32
N ALA A 53 -4.57 -7.41 -6.51
CA ALA A 53 -3.53 -8.17 -5.82
C ALA A 53 -3.62 -8.03 -4.29
N LYS A 54 -4.05 -6.87 -3.78
CA LYS A 54 -4.30 -6.67 -2.35
C LYS A 54 -5.43 -7.56 -1.84
N GLY A 55 -6.53 -7.69 -2.57
CA GLY A 55 -7.61 -8.62 -2.23
C GLY A 55 -7.18 -10.09 -2.26
N SER A 56 -6.29 -10.47 -3.18
CA SER A 56 -5.71 -11.82 -3.21
C SER A 56 -4.78 -12.06 -2.03
N ASN A 57 -3.99 -11.06 -1.62
CA ASN A 57 -3.09 -11.17 -0.47
C ASN A 57 -3.86 -11.31 0.85
N ILE A 58 -5.00 -10.64 1.00
CA ILE A 58 -5.88 -10.77 2.17
C ILE A 58 -6.42 -12.20 2.27
N ARG A 59 -6.80 -12.82 1.14
CA ARG A 59 -7.34 -14.19 1.12
C ARG A 59 -6.27 -15.28 1.26
N GLN A 60 -5.06 -15.00 0.80
CA GLN A 60 -3.91 -15.90 0.84
C GLN A 60 -2.67 -15.07 1.20
N ALA A 61 -2.54 -14.76 2.48
CA ALA A 61 -1.40 -14.02 2.98
C ALA A 61 -0.10 -14.78 2.65
N VAL A 62 0.84 -14.07 2.04
CA VAL A 62 2.14 -14.65 1.62
C VAL A 62 3.16 -14.52 2.74
N ASP A 63 3.04 -13.46 3.53
CA ASP A 63 4.08 -13.03 4.48
C ASP A 63 3.70 -13.26 5.95
N VAL A 64 2.43 -13.59 6.22
CA VAL A 64 1.91 -13.80 7.58
C VAL A 64 0.94 -14.98 7.61
N ASN A 65 0.88 -15.69 8.73
CA ASN A 65 -0.04 -16.82 8.91
C ASN A 65 -1.52 -16.41 8.93
N SER A 66 -1.80 -15.14 9.22
CA SER A 66 -3.15 -14.56 9.21
C SER A 66 -3.05 -13.05 8.96
N THR A 67 -4.12 -12.48 8.38
CA THR A 67 -4.24 -11.03 8.16
C THR A 67 -5.21 -10.41 9.17
N ALA A 68 -4.91 -9.19 9.64
CA ALA A 68 -5.84 -8.38 10.44
C ALA A 68 -6.93 -7.72 9.58
N ILE A 69 -6.76 -7.71 8.25
CA ILE A 69 -7.70 -7.11 7.30
C ILE A 69 -8.83 -8.10 6.98
N THR A 70 -10.06 -7.71 7.25
CA THR A 70 -11.27 -8.52 7.01
C THR A 70 -11.59 -8.65 5.52
N GLY A 71 -11.40 -7.57 4.76
CA GLY A 71 -11.70 -7.55 3.33
C GLY A 71 -11.21 -6.28 2.62
N ALA A 72 -11.50 -6.18 1.31
CA ALA A 72 -11.09 -5.03 0.52
C ALA A 72 -12.18 -4.58 -0.46
N PHE A 73 -12.27 -3.27 -0.64
CA PHE A 73 -13.04 -2.61 -1.71
C PHE A 73 -12.10 -1.95 -2.70
N SER A 74 -12.51 -1.82 -3.97
CA SER A 74 -11.74 -1.03 -4.93
C SER A 74 -11.93 0.46 -4.70
N ILE A 75 -10.85 1.25 -4.92
CA ILE A 75 -10.93 2.71 -4.89
C ILE A 75 -11.98 3.21 -5.87
N SER A 76 -12.02 2.68 -7.09
CA SER A 76 -12.98 3.10 -8.13
C SER A 76 -14.44 2.92 -7.71
N LYS A 77 -14.75 1.83 -6.99
CA LYS A 77 -16.12 1.60 -6.48
C LYS A 77 -16.49 2.59 -5.37
N ILE A 78 -15.60 2.76 -4.38
CA ILE A 78 -15.81 3.72 -3.29
C ILE A 78 -15.91 5.15 -3.82
N TYR A 79 -15.05 5.51 -4.78
CA TYR A 79 -15.09 6.84 -5.40
C TYR A 79 -16.42 7.14 -6.09
N GLY A 80 -17.00 6.17 -6.79
CA GLY A 80 -18.33 6.33 -7.41
C GLY A 80 -19.43 6.63 -6.38
N GLU A 81 -19.47 5.87 -5.29
CA GLU A 81 -20.42 6.09 -4.20
C GLU A 81 -20.17 7.43 -3.48
N LEU A 82 -18.92 7.78 -3.22
CA LEU A 82 -18.55 9.06 -2.63
C LEU A 82 -19.05 10.23 -3.49
N CYS A 83 -18.83 10.18 -4.81
CA CYS A 83 -19.33 11.21 -5.73
C CYS A 83 -20.86 11.32 -5.74
N ARG A 84 -21.58 10.21 -5.55
CA ARG A 84 -23.04 10.20 -5.45
C ARG A 84 -23.48 10.90 -4.18
N VAL A 85 -22.94 10.51 -3.03
CA VAL A 85 -23.29 11.11 -1.73
C VAL A 85 -22.97 12.61 -1.69
N LEU A 86 -21.80 13.01 -2.20
CA LEU A 86 -21.40 14.42 -2.27
C LEU A 86 -22.34 15.31 -3.10
N LYS A 87 -23.04 14.72 -4.07
CA LYS A 87 -24.06 15.45 -4.86
C LYS A 87 -25.40 15.56 -4.15
N GLU A 88 -25.74 14.60 -3.32
CA GLU A 88 -27.02 14.54 -2.61
C GLU A 88 -27.03 15.34 -1.30
N ASP A 89 -25.92 15.34 -0.57
CA ASP A 89 -25.78 16.04 0.71
C ASP A 89 -24.36 16.61 0.87
N ALA A 90 -24.26 17.92 0.93
CA ALA A 90 -22.99 18.63 1.12
C ALA A 90 -22.73 19.05 2.58
N SER A 91 -23.59 18.67 3.53
CA SER A 91 -23.42 19.02 4.94
C SER A 91 -22.55 18.02 5.68
N PHE A 92 -21.24 18.28 5.73
CA PHE A 92 -20.24 17.41 6.33
C PHE A 92 -19.74 17.91 7.71
N SER A 93 -20.61 18.39 8.60
CA SER A 93 -20.15 19.01 9.84
C SER A 93 -19.68 18.03 10.92
N ASP A 94 -20.21 16.81 10.95
CA ASP A 94 -20.12 15.96 12.16
C ASP A 94 -19.09 14.83 12.10
N TRP A 95 -18.38 14.63 11.00
CA TRP A 95 -17.52 13.47 10.85
C TRP A 95 -16.01 13.74 11.01
N GLN A 96 -15.61 15.00 11.17
CA GLN A 96 -14.20 15.36 11.39
C GLN A 96 -13.60 14.70 12.63
N ASP A 97 -14.40 14.46 13.66
CA ASP A 97 -13.96 13.84 14.92
C ASP A 97 -13.69 12.32 14.78
N HIS A 98 -14.13 11.72 13.69
CA HIS A 98 -13.98 10.29 13.42
C HIS A 98 -12.90 9.95 12.39
N VAL A 99 -12.23 10.95 11.82
CA VAL A 99 -11.22 10.76 10.78
C VAL A 99 -9.83 10.93 11.36
N THR A 100 -9.02 9.87 11.28
CA THR A 100 -7.59 9.93 11.55
C THR A 100 -6.86 10.15 10.23
N THR A 101 -6.10 11.23 10.11
CA THR A 101 -5.27 11.50 8.94
C THR A 101 -3.90 10.85 9.08
N GLY A 102 -3.39 10.27 7.99
CA GLY A 102 -2.02 9.76 7.93
C GLY A 102 -1.00 10.91 7.93
N SER A 103 0.23 10.59 8.35
CA SER A 103 1.36 11.51 8.17
C SER A 103 1.69 11.72 6.69
N SER A 104 2.45 12.78 6.37
CA SER A 104 2.94 13.00 5.01
C SER A 104 3.73 11.80 4.47
N TYR A 105 4.57 11.19 5.29
CA TYR A 105 5.29 9.95 4.93
C TYR A 105 4.33 8.80 4.61
N GLY A 106 3.30 8.59 5.45
CA GLY A 106 2.31 7.54 5.23
C GLY A 106 1.50 7.76 3.96
N MET A 107 1.13 9.00 3.66
CA MET A 107 0.45 9.34 2.39
C MET A 107 1.36 9.11 1.18
N GLY A 108 2.65 9.43 1.30
CA GLY A 108 3.65 9.26 0.24
C GLY A 108 3.90 7.81 -0.19
N TRP A 109 3.64 6.84 0.66
CA TRP A 109 3.87 5.41 0.38
C TRP A 109 3.10 4.86 -0.84
N GLY A 110 2.05 5.53 -1.25
CA GLY A 110 1.29 5.15 -2.45
C GLY A 110 2.02 5.39 -3.77
N ALA A 111 3.00 6.28 -3.80
CA ALA A 111 3.82 6.57 -4.96
C ALA A 111 5.08 5.71 -4.98
N ALA A 112 5.65 5.49 -6.17
CA ALA A 112 6.96 4.86 -6.31
C ALA A 112 8.02 5.74 -5.63
N GLY A 113 8.92 5.11 -4.87
CA GLY A 113 9.94 5.80 -4.04
C GLY A 113 9.44 6.29 -2.69
N GLY A 114 8.13 6.16 -2.42
CA GLY A 114 7.55 6.61 -1.16
C GLY A 114 7.99 5.78 0.05
N GLU A 115 8.25 4.49 -0.15
CA GLU A 115 8.74 3.58 0.87
C GLU A 115 10.18 3.91 1.26
N ALA A 116 11.09 4.01 0.30
CA ALA A 116 12.48 4.37 0.51
C ALA A 116 12.61 5.74 1.18
N LYS A 117 11.83 6.74 0.71
CA LYS A 117 11.78 8.07 1.31
C LYS A 117 11.31 8.05 2.77
N ALA A 118 10.26 7.30 3.06
CA ALA A 118 9.73 7.18 4.43
C ALA A 118 10.71 6.45 5.37
N ALA A 119 11.50 5.52 4.83
CA ALA A 119 12.55 4.81 5.57
C ALA A 119 13.86 5.62 5.71
N GLY A 120 13.96 6.79 5.05
CA GLY A 120 15.17 7.63 5.09
C GLY A 120 16.37 7.01 4.36
N ILE A 121 16.11 6.24 3.30
CA ILE A 121 17.15 5.56 2.52
C ILE A 121 17.51 6.41 1.31
N ASP A 122 18.71 6.97 1.31
CA ASP A 122 19.20 7.87 0.25
C ASP A 122 19.67 7.11 -0.99
N ASN A 123 20.37 5.97 -0.82
CA ASN A 123 20.89 5.16 -1.93
C ASN A 123 19.92 4.03 -2.29
N ALA A 124 18.74 4.41 -2.76
CA ALA A 124 17.69 3.50 -3.19
C ALA A 124 17.50 3.51 -4.70
N LEU A 125 17.37 2.33 -5.32
CA LEU A 125 16.90 2.18 -6.68
C LEU A 125 15.38 1.98 -6.68
N ILE A 126 14.67 2.89 -7.33
CA ILE A 126 13.21 2.86 -7.42
C ILE A 126 12.80 2.29 -8.77
N VAL A 127 12.14 1.13 -8.75
CA VAL A 127 11.73 0.39 -9.94
C VAL A 127 10.22 0.20 -9.94
N HIS A 128 9.58 0.56 -11.03
CA HIS A 128 8.13 0.42 -11.17
C HIS A 128 7.73 -0.08 -12.58
N GLY A 129 6.91 -1.09 -12.62
CA GLY A 129 6.57 -1.91 -13.78
C GLY A 129 7.06 -3.33 -13.55
N VAL A 130 6.27 -4.32 -13.97
CA VAL A 130 6.60 -5.74 -13.72
C VAL A 130 7.84 -6.16 -14.51
N ASP A 131 7.95 -5.72 -15.77
CA ASP A 131 9.02 -6.12 -16.65
C ASP A 131 10.35 -5.50 -16.19
N GLU A 132 10.35 -4.22 -15.85
CA GLU A 132 11.52 -3.52 -15.30
C GLU A 132 11.95 -4.11 -13.95
N ALA A 133 10.99 -4.44 -13.09
CA ALA A 133 11.29 -5.09 -11.82
C ALA A 133 11.91 -6.49 -12.03
N TYR A 134 11.42 -7.22 -13.06
CA TYR A 134 12.00 -8.51 -13.41
C TYR A 134 13.47 -8.38 -13.85
N GLU A 135 13.78 -7.45 -14.76
CA GLU A 135 15.12 -7.21 -15.26
C GLU A 135 16.11 -6.81 -14.15
N VAL A 136 15.66 -5.94 -13.24
CA VAL A 136 16.49 -5.53 -12.08
C VAL A 136 16.72 -6.70 -11.13
N LEU A 137 15.69 -7.47 -10.79
CA LEU A 137 15.82 -8.65 -9.94
C LEU A 137 16.74 -9.71 -10.57
N GLU A 138 16.71 -9.87 -11.89
CA GLU A 138 17.64 -10.74 -12.61
C GLU A 138 19.09 -10.27 -12.47
N GLN A 139 19.37 -8.97 -12.61
CA GLN A 139 20.69 -8.41 -12.38
C GLN A 139 21.19 -8.63 -10.95
N ILE A 140 20.31 -8.47 -9.95
CA ILE A 140 20.64 -8.75 -8.56
C ILE A 140 20.94 -10.24 -8.35
N SER A 141 20.12 -11.14 -8.93
CA SER A 141 20.33 -12.59 -8.81
C SER A 141 21.65 -13.05 -9.43
N MET A 142 22.10 -12.36 -10.50
CA MET A 142 23.37 -12.58 -11.15
C MET A 142 24.55 -11.88 -10.45
N ASN A 143 24.31 -11.23 -9.29
CA ASN A 143 25.32 -10.46 -8.56
C ASN A 143 25.99 -9.36 -9.41
N LYS A 144 25.21 -8.67 -10.24
CA LYS A 144 25.68 -7.58 -11.12
C LYS A 144 25.41 -6.18 -10.58
N MET A 145 24.73 -6.08 -9.43
CA MET A 145 24.37 -4.82 -8.82
C MET A 145 25.00 -4.71 -7.42
N HIS A 146 25.92 -3.77 -7.24
CA HIS A 146 26.73 -3.67 -6.03
C HIS A 146 26.62 -2.31 -5.31
N ASP A 147 26.17 -1.27 -6.01
CA ASP A 147 26.21 0.10 -5.51
C ASP A 147 24.83 0.63 -5.08
N VAL A 148 23.94 -0.27 -4.65
CA VAL A 148 22.58 0.06 -4.22
C VAL A 148 22.31 -0.60 -2.87
N ASP A 149 21.90 0.20 -1.89
CA ASP A 149 21.61 -0.30 -0.54
C ASP A 149 20.19 -0.87 -0.44
N TYR A 150 19.27 -0.36 -1.25
CA TYR A 150 17.86 -0.73 -1.22
C TYR A 150 17.24 -0.69 -2.61
N VAL A 151 16.38 -1.67 -2.90
CA VAL A 151 15.59 -1.68 -4.15
C VAL A 151 14.12 -1.71 -3.80
N GLU A 152 13.41 -0.62 -4.12
CA GLU A 152 11.94 -0.56 -4.03
C GLU A 152 11.33 -0.98 -5.36
N CYS A 153 10.60 -2.11 -5.38
CA CYS A 153 9.95 -2.63 -6.56
C CYS A 153 8.43 -2.49 -6.48
N SER A 154 7.84 -1.78 -7.43
CA SER A 154 6.38 -1.68 -7.60
C SER A 154 5.93 -2.33 -8.90
N ALA A 155 4.87 -3.18 -8.84
CA ALA A 155 4.32 -3.82 -10.04
C ALA A 155 3.63 -2.84 -11.00
N CYS A 156 3.10 -1.72 -10.49
CA CYS A 156 2.40 -0.71 -11.29
C CYS A 156 3.30 0.49 -11.55
N TYR A 157 3.26 1.05 -12.75
CA TYR A 157 3.95 2.30 -13.08
C TYR A 157 3.46 3.44 -12.19
N GLY A 158 4.37 4.09 -11.46
CA GLY A 158 4.09 5.14 -10.50
C GLY A 158 3.74 4.63 -9.09
N GLY A 159 3.84 3.33 -8.84
CA GLY A 159 3.47 2.72 -7.57
C GLY A 159 1.96 2.42 -7.45
N CYS A 160 1.45 2.36 -6.24
CA CYS A 160 0.05 2.03 -5.97
C CYS A 160 -0.95 3.06 -6.51
N ILE A 161 -0.55 4.33 -6.65
CA ILE A 161 -1.38 5.38 -7.28
C ILE A 161 -1.66 5.12 -8.77
N GLY A 162 -0.84 4.29 -9.43
CA GLY A 162 -1.03 3.82 -10.80
C GLY A 162 -1.75 2.47 -10.89
N GLY A 163 -2.33 1.98 -9.81
CA GLY A 163 -3.00 0.69 -9.76
C GLY A 163 -4.26 0.61 -10.61
N PRO A 164 -4.65 -0.59 -11.09
CA PRO A 164 -5.75 -0.75 -12.05
C PRO A 164 -7.15 -0.48 -11.47
N LEU A 165 -7.29 -0.33 -10.15
CA LEU A 165 -8.56 -0.01 -9.47
C LEU A 165 -8.59 1.43 -8.94
N THR A 166 -7.67 2.31 -9.38
CA THR A 166 -7.69 3.74 -9.08
C THR A 166 -8.66 4.48 -10.01
N ALA A 167 -9.10 5.67 -9.61
CA ALA A 167 -10.08 6.46 -10.34
C ALA A 167 -9.46 7.61 -11.15
N VAL A 168 -8.17 7.92 -10.95
CA VAL A 168 -7.49 9.09 -11.52
C VAL A 168 -6.25 8.65 -12.28
N ASN A 169 -5.91 9.38 -13.34
CA ASN A 169 -4.65 9.18 -14.06
C ASN A 169 -3.45 9.32 -13.10
N LYS A 170 -2.50 8.39 -13.17
CA LYS A 170 -1.37 8.29 -12.25
C LYS A 170 -0.52 9.56 -12.15
N PHE A 171 -0.30 10.26 -13.26
CA PHE A 171 0.49 11.49 -13.26
C PHE A 171 -0.25 12.64 -12.56
N VAL A 172 -1.57 12.69 -12.71
CA VAL A 172 -2.42 13.64 -11.98
C VAL A 172 -2.45 13.28 -10.48
N ALA A 173 -2.56 12.00 -10.16
CA ALA A 173 -2.53 11.52 -8.78
C ALA A 173 -1.21 11.83 -8.10
N GLU A 174 -0.09 11.62 -8.78
CA GLU A 174 1.25 11.96 -8.29
C GLU A 174 1.40 13.46 -8.01
N LYS A 175 0.98 14.30 -8.96
CA LYS A 175 0.97 15.75 -8.79
C LYS A 175 0.15 16.19 -7.58
N ASN A 176 -1.04 15.63 -7.41
CA ASN A 176 -1.90 15.93 -6.27
C ASN A 176 -1.32 15.45 -4.95
N LEU A 177 -0.64 14.29 -4.97
CA LEU A 177 0.01 13.73 -3.78
C LEU A 177 1.18 14.61 -3.33
N GLN A 178 2.03 15.07 -4.26
CA GLN A 178 3.16 15.95 -3.99
C GLN A 178 2.77 17.28 -3.32
N GLN A 179 1.54 17.73 -3.50
CA GLN A 179 1.00 18.93 -2.86
C GLN A 179 0.57 18.70 -1.40
N ARG A 180 0.47 17.45 -0.96
CA ARG A 180 -0.04 17.05 0.36
C ARG A 180 1.03 16.41 1.26
N VAL A 181 2.17 16.10 0.69
CA VAL A 181 3.34 15.46 1.31
C VAL A 181 4.49 16.45 1.40
#